data_8019f5d0632c45295ab2496f826876a6
#
_entry.id   8019f5d0632c45295ab2496f826876a6
#
_cell.length_a   1.000
_cell.length_b   1.000
_cell.length_c   1.000
_cell.angle_alpha   90.00
_cell.angle_beta   90.00
_cell.angle_gamma   90.00
#
_symmetry.space_group_name_H-M   'P 1'
#
loop_
_entity.id
_entity.type
_entity.pdbx_description
1 polymer ?
#
loop_
_entity_poly.entity_id
_entity_poly.type
_entity_poly.pdbx_seq_one_letter_code
_entity_poly.pdbx_strand_id
1 'polypeptide(L)'
;VSSLKEVDYFKLMQELKPLLVETDLKYTELMREVLKTIDVDLENATNYDYLYYSRQRRFDKYFPKDKVVDVLKKTLIGMGFDLEKQRNIEIDIEEREKKVPRAFIIHIRIPEEIKLVIKPNGGHEDYNAILHEAGHAEHYAHVNPNLEYELKHFGDSAVSEIFSFLFDNLMQDSNWLKNYTKMNKEEI
;
A
#
# COMPACT_ATOMS: atom_id res chain seq x y z
N VAL A 1 -9.26 -25.21 -0.39
CA VAL A 1 -9.18 -23.85 0.14
C VAL A 1 -10.38 -23.53 1.01
N SER A 2 -11.63 -23.72 0.52
CA SER A 2 -12.86 -23.43 1.29
C SER A 2 -12.91 -24.13 2.65
N SER A 3 -12.54 -25.40 2.71
CA SER A 3 -12.55 -26.19 3.96
C SER A 3 -11.49 -25.74 4.98
N LEU A 4 -10.36 -25.22 4.50
CA LEU A 4 -9.26 -24.72 5.36
C LEU A 4 -9.56 -23.34 5.93
N LYS A 5 -10.28 -22.49 5.15
CA LYS A 5 -10.64 -21.14 5.57
C LYS A 5 -12.03 -21.06 6.22
N GLU A 6 -12.75 -22.18 6.27
CA GLU A 6 -14.15 -22.24 6.75
C GLU A 6 -15.07 -21.24 6.03
N VAL A 7 -14.76 -20.92 4.77
CA VAL A 7 -15.51 -19.98 3.92
C VAL A 7 -16.25 -20.74 2.84
N ASP A 8 -17.55 -20.60 2.76
CA ASP A 8 -18.36 -21.02 1.63
C ASP A 8 -18.23 -19.98 0.50
N TYR A 9 -17.33 -20.24 -0.45
CA TYR A 9 -17.10 -19.34 -1.58
C TYR A 9 -18.32 -19.15 -2.47
N PHE A 10 -19.16 -20.20 -2.60
CA PHE A 10 -20.36 -20.10 -3.43
C PHE A 10 -21.36 -19.11 -2.80
N LYS A 11 -21.59 -19.23 -1.51
CA LYS A 11 -22.43 -18.32 -0.74
C LYS A 11 -21.85 -16.90 -0.76
N LEU A 12 -20.55 -16.75 -0.52
CA LEU A 12 -19.87 -15.45 -0.58
C LEU A 12 -20.06 -14.77 -1.94
N MET A 13 -19.88 -15.51 -3.04
CA MET A 13 -20.10 -14.97 -4.39
C MET A 13 -21.55 -14.59 -4.65
N GLN A 14 -22.51 -15.30 -4.09
CA GLN A 14 -23.92 -14.93 -4.18
C GLN A 14 -24.23 -13.64 -3.42
N GLU A 15 -23.59 -13.40 -2.28
CA GLU A 15 -23.73 -12.19 -1.48
C GLU A 15 -23.04 -10.98 -2.11
N LEU A 16 -21.88 -11.19 -2.76
CA LEU A 16 -21.11 -10.10 -3.41
C LEU A 16 -21.71 -9.66 -4.76
N LYS A 17 -22.35 -10.57 -5.50
CA LYS A 17 -22.90 -10.26 -6.82
C LYS A 17 -23.93 -9.13 -6.82
N PRO A 18 -24.91 -9.07 -5.87
CA PRO A 18 -25.81 -7.93 -5.76
C PRO A 18 -25.08 -6.62 -5.56
N LEU A 19 -24.03 -6.59 -4.72
CA LEU A 19 -23.24 -5.40 -4.47
C LEU A 19 -22.62 -4.83 -5.77
N LEU A 20 -22.05 -5.72 -6.61
CA LEU A 20 -21.50 -5.31 -7.91
C LEU A 20 -22.58 -4.70 -8.81
N VAL A 21 -23.78 -5.28 -8.84
CA VAL A 21 -24.90 -4.77 -9.64
C VAL A 21 -25.39 -3.42 -9.11
N GLU A 22 -25.51 -3.28 -7.79
CA GLU A 22 -25.99 -2.03 -7.16
C GLU A 22 -24.98 -0.87 -7.32
N THR A 23 -23.69 -1.18 -7.38
CA THR A 23 -22.63 -0.17 -7.51
C THR A 23 -22.27 0.15 -8.96
N ASP A 24 -22.69 -0.64 -9.93
CA ASP A 24 -22.28 -0.54 -11.34
C ASP A 24 -22.55 0.85 -11.96
N LEU A 25 -23.74 1.40 -11.75
CA LEU A 25 -24.08 2.73 -12.26
C LEU A 25 -23.17 3.81 -11.67
N LYS A 26 -22.96 3.77 -10.36
CA LYS A 26 -22.10 4.73 -9.67
C LYS A 26 -20.64 4.61 -10.08
N TYR A 27 -20.16 3.38 -10.24
CA TYR A 27 -18.83 3.10 -10.76
C TYR A 27 -18.66 3.65 -12.18
N THR A 28 -19.64 3.41 -13.05
CA THR A 28 -19.64 3.89 -14.45
C THR A 28 -19.61 5.41 -14.54
N GLU A 29 -20.41 6.11 -13.72
CA GLU A 29 -20.40 7.57 -13.63
C GLU A 29 -19.04 8.10 -13.19
N LEU A 30 -18.50 7.54 -12.12
CA LEU A 30 -17.19 7.92 -11.58
C LEU A 30 -16.07 7.67 -12.60
N MET A 31 -16.09 6.53 -13.26
CA MET A 31 -15.09 6.20 -14.30
C MET A 31 -15.16 7.17 -15.48
N ARG A 32 -16.36 7.60 -15.88
CA ARG A 32 -16.52 8.61 -16.93
C ARG A 32 -15.89 9.95 -16.53
N GLU A 33 -16.09 10.39 -15.29
CA GLU A 33 -15.49 11.63 -14.76
C GLU A 33 -13.95 11.51 -14.68
N VAL A 34 -13.46 10.40 -14.17
CA VAL A 34 -12.03 10.11 -14.01
C VAL A 34 -11.31 10.08 -15.36
N LEU A 35 -11.84 9.35 -16.33
CA LEU A 35 -11.22 9.20 -17.65
C LEU A 35 -11.20 10.51 -18.44
N LYS A 36 -12.19 11.38 -18.26
CA LYS A 36 -12.18 12.73 -18.86
C LYS A 36 -10.97 13.56 -18.39
N THR A 37 -10.45 13.33 -17.21
CA THR A 37 -9.26 14.04 -16.71
C THR A 37 -7.97 13.71 -17.49
N ILE A 38 -8.00 12.65 -18.28
CA ILE A 38 -6.91 12.18 -19.14
C ILE A 38 -7.32 12.16 -20.62
N ASP A 39 -8.39 12.91 -20.99
CA ASP A 39 -8.91 13.04 -22.34
C ASP A 39 -9.33 11.71 -23.00
N VAL A 40 -9.87 10.77 -22.21
CA VAL A 40 -10.36 9.48 -22.69
C VAL A 40 -11.88 9.37 -22.44
N ASP A 41 -12.64 9.04 -23.48
CA ASP A 41 -14.05 8.69 -23.34
C ASP A 41 -14.21 7.25 -22.86
N LEU A 42 -15.17 7.01 -21.97
CA LEU A 42 -15.40 5.70 -21.35
C LEU A 42 -15.63 4.60 -22.39
N GLU A 43 -16.32 4.91 -23.48
CA GLU A 43 -16.64 3.99 -24.58
C GLU A 43 -15.40 3.51 -25.35
N ASN A 44 -14.30 4.27 -25.28
CA ASN A 44 -13.02 3.96 -25.92
C ASN A 44 -11.96 3.51 -24.91
N ALA A 45 -12.29 3.53 -23.61
CA ALA A 45 -11.35 3.24 -22.55
C ALA A 45 -10.92 1.77 -22.51
N THR A 46 -9.67 1.57 -22.14
CA THR A 46 -9.07 0.27 -21.92
C THR A 46 -8.54 0.15 -20.48
N ASN A 47 -8.17 -1.06 -20.06
CA ASN A 47 -7.50 -1.24 -18.77
C ASN A 47 -6.19 -0.45 -18.65
N TYR A 48 -5.53 -0.13 -19.76
CA TYR A 48 -4.30 0.67 -19.76
C TYR A 48 -4.57 2.13 -19.37
N ASP A 49 -5.70 2.69 -19.77
CA ASP A 49 -6.09 4.05 -19.41
C ASP A 49 -6.39 4.16 -17.91
N TYR A 50 -7.08 3.16 -17.36
CA TYR A 50 -7.28 3.05 -15.92
C TYR A 50 -5.96 2.92 -15.17
N LEU A 51 -5.05 2.03 -15.60
CA LEU A 51 -3.73 1.87 -15.01
C LEU A 51 -2.88 3.14 -15.12
N TYR A 52 -2.98 3.86 -16.23
CA TYR A 52 -2.30 5.14 -16.39
C TYR A 52 -2.82 6.18 -15.40
N TYR A 53 -4.14 6.29 -15.26
CA TYR A 53 -4.76 7.18 -14.29
C TYR A 53 -4.40 6.80 -12.85
N SER A 54 -4.51 5.51 -12.48
CA SER A 54 -4.27 5.03 -11.12
C SER A 54 -2.85 5.27 -10.61
N ARG A 55 -1.87 5.35 -11.51
CA ARG A 55 -0.48 5.68 -11.18
C ARG A 55 -0.28 7.11 -10.70
N GLN A 56 -1.26 7.99 -10.89
CA GLN A 56 -1.27 9.37 -10.39
C GLN A 56 0.01 10.17 -10.71
N ARG A 57 0.65 9.91 -11.87
CA ARG A 57 1.94 10.52 -12.27
C ARG A 57 1.95 12.05 -12.27
N ARG A 58 0.78 12.66 -12.45
CA ARG A 58 0.61 14.12 -12.36
C ARG A 58 1.05 14.70 -11.01
N PHE A 59 1.09 13.86 -9.96
CA PHE A 59 1.50 14.25 -8.62
C PHE A 59 2.95 13.90 -8.30
N ASP A 60 3.69 13.23 -9.16
CA ASP A 60 5.07 12.76 -8.91
C ASP A 60 6.00 13.86 -8.43
N LYS A 61 5.79 15.10 -8.88
CA LYS A 61 6.56 16.28 -8.45
C LYS A 61 6.53 16.55 -6.95
N TYR A 62 5.50 16.04 -6.23
CA TYR A 62 5.36 16.20 -4.78
C TYR A 62 5.98 15.05 -3.98
N PHE A 63 6.46 14.02 -4.66
CA PHE A 63 6.97 12.78 -4.08
C PHE A 63 8.43 12.52 -4.52
N PRO A 64 9.39 13.38 -4.09
CA PRO A 64 10.77 13.29 -4.54
C PRO A 64 11.49 12.06 -4.00
N LYS A 65 12.32 11.43 -4.83
CA LYS A 65 13.10 10.21 -4.52
C LYS A 65 13.91 10.33 -3.22
N ASP A 66 14.55 11.46 -3.01
CA ASP A 66 15.47 11.70 -1.88
C ASP A 66 14.77 11.88 -0.52
N LYS A 67 13.44 12.00 -0.51
CA LYS A 67 12.65 12.21 0.71
C LYS A 67 11.86 10.99 1.17
N VAL A 68 11.78 9.95 0.37
CA VAL A 68 10.91 8.80 0.64
C VAL A 68 11.15 8.17 2.02
N VAL A 69 12.42 7.95 2.41
CA VAL A 69 12.76 7.34 3.71
C VAL A 69 12.49 8.30 4.87
N ASP A 70 12.78 9.60 4.68
CA ASP A 70 12.49 10.62 5.68
C ASP A 70 10.99 10.75 5.94
N VAL A 71 10.18 10.73 4.87
CA VAL A 71 8.72 10.79 4.99
C VAL A 71 8.18 9.53 5.66
N LEU A 72 8.66 8.35 5.27
CA LEU A 72 8.31 7.10 5.94
C LEU A 72 8.58 7.18 7.45
N LYS A 73 9.83 7.51 7.84
CA LYS A 73 10.21 7.62 9.26
C LYS A 73 9.33 8.62 10.02
N LYS A 74 9.07 9.79 9.46
CA LYS A 74 8.22 10.80 10.08
C LYS A 74 6.77 10.36 10.22
N THR A 75 6.24 9.68 9.20
CA THR A 75 4.89 9.08 9.24
C THR A 75 4.79 8.08 10.39
N LEU A 76 5.73 7.15 10.48
CA LEU A 76 5.76 6.14 11.53
C LEU A 76 5.90 6.75 12.92
N ILE A 77 6.79 7.74 13.10
CA ILE A 77 6.91 8.48 14.36
C ILE A 77 5.59 9.15 14.74
N GLY A 78 4.90 9.76 13.78
CA GLY A 78 3.59 10.37 13.99
C GLY A 78 2.51 9.39 14.42
N MET A 79 2.65 8.12 14.07
CA MET A 79 1.78 7.01 14.48
C MET A 79 2.24 6.32 15.79
N GLY A 80 3.38 6.73 16.35
CA GLY A 80 3.96 6.16 17.58
C GLY A 80 5.02 5.08 17.36
N PHE A 81 5.39 4.78 16.12
CA PHE A 81 6.45 3.84 15.76
C PHE A 81 7.78 4.58 15.53
N ASP A 82 8.79 4.21 16.27
CA ASP A 82 10.12 4.82 16.15
C ASP A 82 11.14 3.77 15.65
N LEU A 83 11.37 3.77 14.35
CA LEU A 83 12.28 2.82 13.69
C LEU A 83 13.73 2.89 14.21
N GLU A 84 14.15 3.99 14.84
CA GLU A 84 15.48 4.08 15.43
C GLU A 84 15.57 3.33 16.77
N LYS A 85 14.44 3.20 17.45
CA LYS A 85 14.30 2.38 18.67
C LYS A 85 13.89 0.95 18.38
N GLN A 86 13.15 0.74 17.29
CA GLN A 86 12.81 -0.59 16.79
C GLN A 86 14.04 -1.21 16.10
N ARG A 87 14.63 -2.23 16.71
CA ARG A 87 15.81 -2.88 16.17
C ARG A 87 15.51 -4.11 15.31
N ASN A 88 14.24 -4.48 15.22
CA ASN A 88 13.77 -5.65 14.50
C ASN A 88 13.30 -5.36 13.07
N ILE A 89 13.30 -4.08 12.63
CA ILE A 89 13.09 -3.69 11.23
C ILE A 89 14.34 -3.04 10.70
N GLU A 90 14.92 -3.62 9.66
CA GLU A 90 16.04 -3.04 8.90
C GLU A 90 15.55 -2.50 7.56
N ILE A 91 15.85 -1.24 7.28
CA ILE A 91 15.54 -0.63 5.97
C ILE A 91 16.74 -0.77 5.05
N ASP A 92 16.60 -1.57 3.98
CA ASP A 92 17.61 -1.75 2.95
C ASP A 92 17.33 -0.82 1.76
N ILE A 93 18.06 0.28 1.67
CA ILE A 93 18.01 1.25 0.57
C ILE A 93 19.28 1.22 -0.30
N GLU A 94 20.21 0.29 -0.04
CA GLU A 94 21.46 0.21 -0.77
C GLU A 94 21.24 -0.05 -2.25
N GLU A 95 21.89 0.72 -3.11
CA GLU A 95 21.81 0.50 -4.57
C GLU A 95 22.73 -0.66 -4.97
N ARG A 96 22.13 -1.68 -5.60
CA ARG A 96 22.82 -2.86 -6.14
C ARG A 96 22.31 -3.15 -7.55
N GLU A 97 23.19 -3.61 -8.42
CA GLU A 97 22.87 -3.85 -9.85
C GLU A 97 21.64 -4.73 -10.05
N LYS A 98 21.49 -5.79 -9.26
CA LYS A 98 20.39 -6.75 -9.37
C LYS A 98 19.21 -6.49 -8.42
N LYS A 99 19.20 -5.35 -7.73
CA LYS A 99 18.09 -5.00 -6.83
C LYS A 99 16.83 -4.71 -7.63
N VAL A 100 15.76 -5.45 -7.33
CA VAL A 100 14.46 -5.27 -7.99
C VAL A 100 13.91 -3.87 -7.71
N PRO A 101 13.40 -3.14 -8.73
CA PRO A 101 12.85 -1.80 -8.56
C PRO A 101 11.43 -1.87 -7.98
N ARG A 102 11.30 -2.39 -6.77
CA ARG A 102 10.06 -2.47 -5.99
C ARG A 102 10.39 -2.34 -4.52
N ALA A 103 9.43 -1.86 -3.73
CA ALA A 103 9.43 -2.09 -2.31
C ALA A 103 8.90 -3.51 -2.04
N PHE A 104 9.45 -4.17 -1.03
CA PHE A 104 8.94 -5.45 -0.52
C PHE A 104 9.54 -5.71 0.86
N ILE A 105 8.89 -6.59 1.63
CA ILE A 105 9.45 -7.07 2.90
C ILE A 105 9.99 -8.48 2.78
N ILE A 106 10.95 -8.79 3.66
CA ILE A 106 11.40 -10.15 3.95
C ILE A 106 11.34 -10.33 5.47
N HIS A 107 10.48 -11.22 5.94
CA HIS A 107 10.45 -11.63 7.33
C HIS A 107 11.37 -12.85 7.53
N ILE A 108 12.58 -12.60 7.96
CA ILE A 108 13.61 -13.65 8.17
C ILE A 108 13.29 -14.43 9.44
N ARG A 109 12.95 -13.71 10.51
CA ARG A 109 12.47 -14.27 11.78
C ARG A 109 11.39 -13.36 12.35
N ILE A 110 10.21 -13.88 12.59
CA ILE A 110 9.08 -13.14 13.12
C ILE A 110 9.03 -13.32 14.64
N PRO A 111 9.03 -12.24 15.42
CA PRO A 111 9.09 -10.81 15.05
C PRO A 111 10.49 -10.19 15.04
N GLU A 112 11.55 -10.95 15.18
CA GLU A 112 12.87 -10.47 15.57
C GLU A 112 13.67 -9.86 14.41
N GLU A 113 13.37 -10.24 13.15
CA GLU A 113 14.17 -9.80 12.00
C GLU A 113 13.33 -9.65 10.73
N ILE A 114 12.96 -8.40 10.45
CA ILE A 114 12.20 -8.00 9.28
C ILE A 114 13.06 -7.07 8.44
N LYS A 115 13.14 -7.29 7.13
CA LYS A 115 13.80 -6.37 6.20
C LYS A 115 12.76 -5.70 5.31
N LEU A 116 12.76 -4.37 5.33
CA LEU A 116 12.02 -3.53 4.38
C LEU A 116 12.99 -3.11 3.28
N VAL A 117 12.89 -3.75 2.13
CA VAL A 117 13.78 -3.51 0.99
C VAL A 117 13.15 -2.47 0.07
N ILE A 118 13.88 -1.40 -0.20
CA ILE A 118 13.41 -0.27 -0.99
C ILE A 118 14.45 0.08 -2.04
N LYS A 119 14.03 0.21 -3.30
CA LYS A 119 14.83 0.86 -4.36
C LYS A 119 14.08 2.12 -4.80
N PRO A 120 14.35 3.28 -4.18
CA PRO A 120 13.60 4.49 -4.43
C PRO A 120 13.74 4.95 -5.89
N ASN A 121 12.62 5.30 -6.51
CA ASN A 121 12.56 5.94 -7.83
C ASN A 121 11.96 7.35 -7.71
N GLY A 122 11.15 7.59 -6.69
CA GLY A 122 10.31 8.77 -6.53
C GLY A 122 8.98 8.63 -7.27
N GLY A 123 8.09 9.57 -7.04
CA GLY A 123 6.73 9.55 -7.55
C GLY A 123 5.71 8.98 -6.58
N HIS A 124 4.44 9.25 -6.89
CA HIS A 124 3.31 8.86 -6.05
C HIS A 124 3.27 7.34 -5.81
N GLU A 125 3.42 6.54 -6.88
CA GLU A 125 3.38 5.07 -6.83
C GLU A 125 4.48 4.49 -5.91
N ASP A 126 5.67 5.11 -5.90
CA ASP A 126 6.80 4.67 -5.09
C ASP A 126 6.54 4.88 -3.59
N TYR A 127 5.98 6.04 -3.23
CA TYR A 127 5.60 6.32 -1.84
C TYR A 127 4.46 5.41 -1.37
N ASN A 128 3.47 5.16 -2.22
CA ASN A 128 2.37 4.25 -1.92
C ASN A 128 2.90 2.83 -1.66
N ALA A 129 3.74 2.30 -2.54
CA ALA A 129 4.34 0.98 -2.37
C ALA A 129 5.16 0.86 -1.08
N ILE A 130 5.94 1.90 -0.75
CA ILE A 130 6.76 1.90 0.46
C ILE A 130 5.93 1.95 1.74
N LEU A 131 4.86 2.74 1.76
CA LEU A 131 3.94 2.78 2.89
C LEU A 131 3.21 1.43 3.04
N HIS A 132 2.74 0.85 1.95
CA HIS A 132 2.14 -0.48 1.94
C HIS A 132 3.07 -1.53 2.57
N GLU A 133 4.31 -1.62 2.10
CA GLU A 133 5.29 -2.56 2.62
C GLU A 133 5.69 -2.25 4.08
N ALA A 134 5.69 -0.98 4.48
CA ALA A 134 5.91 -0.61 5.87
C ALA A 134 4.78 -1.11 6.79
N GLY A 135 3.52 -1.12 6.33
CA GLY A 135 2.40 -1.73 7.04
C GLY A 135 2.63 -3.22 7.31
N HIS A 136 3.07 -3.96 6.31
CA HIS A 136 3.48 -5.36 6.49
C HIS A 136 4.65 -5.50 7.47
N ALA A 137 5.68 -4.65 7.35
CA ALA A 137 6.85 -4.71 8.22
C ALA A 137 6.48 -4.49 9.69
N GLU A 138 5.66 -3.47 9.99
CA GLU A 138 5.18 -3.20 11.34
C GLU A 138 4.28 -4.33 11.88
N HIS A 139 3.42 -4.89 11.04
CA HIS A 139 2.61 -6.04 11.44
C HIS A 139 3.49 -7.20 11.90
N TYR A 140 4.43 -7.66 11.08
CA TYR A 140 5.28 -8.79 11.43
C TYR A 140 6.24 -8.49 12.58
N ALA A 141 6.73 -7.26 12.69
CA ALA A 141 7.62 -6.83 13.78
C ALA A 141 6.92 -6.79 15.15
N HIS A 142 5.57 -6.75 15.17
CA HIS A 142 4.77 -6.70 16.41
C HIS A 142 3.99 -7.98 16.68
N VAL A 143 4.23 -9.05 15.94
CA VAL A 143 3.65 -10.37 16.23
C VAL A 143 4.14 -10.85 17.59
N ASN A 144 3.25 -11.44 18.38
CA ASN A 144 3.62 -12.00 19.68
C ASN A 144 4.70 -13.11 19.52
N PRO A 145 5.89 -12.96 20.10
CA PRO A 145 6.99 -13.92 19.93
C PRO A 145 6.69 -15.31 20.49
N ASN A 146 5.71 -15.42 21.41
CA ASN A 146 5.35 -16.70 22.04
C ASN A 146 4.31 -17.51 21.23
N LEU A 147 3.88 -17.02 20.06
CA LEU A 147 3.02 -17.81 19.19
C LEU A 147 3.78 -18.99 18.57
N GLU A 148 3.03 -20.07 18.32
CA GLU A 148 3.52 -21.21 17.56
C GLU A 148 4.02 -20.76 16.16
N TYR A 149 4.98 -21.50 15.62
CA TYR A 149 5.61 -21.17 14.33
C TYR A 149 4.57 -20.97 13.20
N GLU A 150 3.59 -21.88 13.15
CA GLU A 150 2.54 -21.88 12.14
C GLU A 150 1.67 -20.62 12.22
N LEU A 151 1.35 -20.14 13.41
CA LEU A 151 0.56 -18.94 13.61
C LEU A 151 1.31 -17.67 13.23
N LYS A 152 2.65 -17.69 13.33
CA LYS A 152 3.50 -16.56 12.91
C LYS A 152 3.71 -16.53 11.39
N HIS A 153 3.82 -17.68 10.73
CA HIS A 153 4.28 -17.78 9.35
C HIS A 153 3.20 -18.15 8.33
N PHE A 154 2.13 -18.83 8.75
CA PHE A 154 1.10 -19.34 7.86
C PHE A 154 -0.28 -18.70 8.10
N GLY A 155 -0.29 -17.51 8.69
CA GLY A 155 -1.52 -16.72 8.84
C GLY A 155 -2.16 -16.38 7.48
N ASP A 156 -3.44 -15.98 7.51
CA ASP A 156 -4.12 -15.54 6.30
C ASP A 156 -3.53 -14.20 5.82
N SER A 157 -3.16 -14.13 4.54
CA SER A 157 -2.65 -12.90 3.92
C SER A 157 -3.60 -11.72 4.10
N ALA A 158 -4.92 -11.96 4.15
CA ALA A 158 -5.90 -10.89 4.38
C ALA A 158 -5.66 -10.13 5.69
N VAL A 159 -5.15 -10.79 6.74
CA VAL A 159 -4.82 -10.14 8.01
C VAL A 159 -3.62 -9.19 7.84
N SER A 160 -2.58 -9.63 7.13
CA SER A 160 -1.41 -8.78 6.85
C SER A 160 -1.75 -7.61 5.95
N GLU A 161 -2.64 -7.81 4.97
CA GLU A 161 -3.10 -6.76 4.07
C GLU A 161 -3.92 -5.66 4.76
N ILE A 162 -4.58 -5.94 5.89
CA ILE A 162 -5.28 -4.90 6.66
C ILE A 162 -4.30 -3.80 7.09
N PHE A 163 -3.11 -4.19 7.53
CA PHE A 163 -2.09 -3.24 7.99
C PHE A 163 -1.46 -2.48 6.82
N SER A 164 -1.17 -3.16 5.70
CA SER A 164 -0.62 -2.51 4.52
C SER A 164 -1.61 -1.52 3.90
N PHE A 165 -2.89 -1.89 3.76
CA PHE A 165 -3.93 -0.97 3.28
C PHE A 165 -4.18 0.21 4.22
N LEU A 166 -4.05 0.02 5.54
CA LEU A 166 -4.12 1.15 6.48
C LEU A 166 -3.04 2.20 6.17
N PHE A 167 -1.84 1.76 5.87
CA PHE A 167 -0.70 2.65 5.64
C PHE A 167 -0.74 3.30 4.25
N ASP A 168 -1.05 2.57 3.19
CA ASP A 168 -1.10 3.15 1.85
C ASP A 168 -2.28 4.12 1.68
N ASN A 169 -3.40 3.89 2.39
CA ASN A 169 -4.53 4.82 2.43
C ASN A 169 -4.19 6.17 3.09
N LEU A 170 -3.08 6.30 3.82
CA LEU A 170 -2.62 7.61 4.32
C LEU A 170 -2.39 8.60 3.19
N MET A 171 -1.99 8.12 2.01
CA MET A 171 -1.80 8.97 0.83
C MET A 171 -3.09 9.56 0.26
N GLN A 172 -4.25 9.15 0.76
CA GLN A 172 -5.55 9.73 0.45
C GLN A 172 -6.03 10.69 1.55
N ASP A 173 -5.33 10.76 2.69
CA ASP A 173 -5.66 11.66 3.78
C ASP A 173 -5.08 13.06 3.55
N SER A 174 -5.96 14.06 3.53
CA SER A 174 -5.58 15.46 3.25
C SER A 174 -4.62 16.04 4.29
N ASN A 175 -4.67 15.59 5.55
CA ASN A 175 -3.75 16.04 6.58
C ASN A 175 -2.38 15.41 6.40
N TRP A 176 -2.34 14.13 6.02
CA TRP A 176 -1.08 13.48 5.70
C TRP A 176 -0.39 14.16 4.52
N LEU A 177 -1.11 14.38 3.41
CA LEU A 177 -0.59 15.07 2.22
C LEU A 177 -0.05 16.45 2.58
N LYS A 178 -0.80 17.23 3.36
CA LYS A 178 -0.40 18.57 3.81
C LYS A 178 0.86 18.55 4.69
N ASN A 179 1.01 17.55 5.54
CA ASN A 179 2.11 17.48 6.50
C ASN A 179 3.40 16.92 5.90
N TYR A 180 3.30 16.03 4.92
CA TYR A 180 4.45 15.26 4.40
C TYR A 180 4.79 15.55 2.95
N THR A 181 3.94 16.28 2.22
CA THR A 181 4.20 16.72 0.86
C THR A 181 4.24 18.25 0.77
N LYS A 182 4.54 18.79 -0.39
CA LYS A 182 4.47 20.22 -0.66
C LYS A 182 3.17 20.61 -1.39
N MET A 183 2.16 19.75 -1.37
CA MET A 183 0.86 20.05 -1.99
C MET A 183 0.15 21.17 -1.23
N ASN A 184 -0.43 22.09 -1.97
CA ASN A 184 -1.27 23.14 -1.40
C ASN A 184 -2.74 22.66 -1.29
N LYS A 185 -3.62 23.49 -0.71
CA LYS A 185 -5.03 23.12 -0.48
C LYS A 185 -5.85 22.86 -1.76
N GLU A 186 -5.45 23.46 -2.89
CA GLU A 186 -6.14 23.32 -4.16
C GLU A 186 -5.70 22.06 -4.91
N GLU A 187 -4.56 21.49 -4.50
CA GLU A 187 -3.96 20.29 -5.07
C GLU A 187 -4.30 19.01 -4.28
N ILE A 188 -4.78 19.15 -3.05
CA ILE A 188 -5.27 18.10 -2.16
C ILE A 188 -6.78 17.93 -2.30
#